data_dcfc789ff84d8a3e6aa871bb9183728d
#
_entry.id   dcfc789ff84d8a3e6aa871bb9183728d
#
_cell.length_a   1.000
_cell.length_b   1.000
_cell.length_c   1.000
_cell.angle_alpha   90.00
_cell.angle_beta   90.00
_cell.angle_gamma   90.00
#
_symmetry.space_group_name_H-M   'P 1'
#
loop_
_entity.id
_entity.type
_entity.pdbx_description
1 polymer ?
#
loop_
_entity_poly.entity_id
_entity_poly.type
_entity_poly.pdbx_seq_one_letter_code
_entity_poly.pdbx_strand_id
1 'polypeptide(L)'
;MIDASMNPFNENVRLTKEAADYAHAHGVDIEAEIGHVGGKTESPTEMEEVETVYTTVDEAVAFVEKTGVDSLAISIGTSHGVYKNNKNPELNFKRLQEIAEAVQIPLVLHGSSGTGDDNLKRAVREGISKVNVFTKTRRDAPDFSHGEERRNPFLFFSVKYDISY
;
A
#
# COMPACT_ATOMS: atom_id res chain seq x y z
N MET A 1 -9.39 2.08 7.46
CA MET A 1 -8.40 2.68 6.56
C MET A 1 -8.91 4.01 6.03
N ILE A 2 -8.02 5.00 5.92
CA ILE A 2 -8.26 6.26 5.19
C ILE A 2 -7.25 6.38 4.05
N ASP A 3 -7.72 6.77 2.86
CA ASP A 3 -6.87 7.16 1.73
C ASP A 3 -7.18 8.62 1.37
N ALA A 4 -6.25 9.50 1.74
CA ALA A 4 -6.28 10.92 1.40
C ALA A 4 -5.06 11.32 0.56
N SER A 5 -4.37 10.33 -0.07
CA SER A 5 -3.11 10.48 -0.80
C SER A 5 -3.20 11.39 -2.03
N MET A 6 -4.42 11.60 -2.55
CA MET A 6 -4.68 12.55 -3.65
C MET A 6 -4.59 14.02 -3.21
N ASN A 7 -4.60 14.29 -1.91
CA ASN A 7 -4.48 15.65 -1.40
C ASN A 7 -3.01 16.05 -1.21
N PRO A 8 -2.69 17.36 -1.16
CA PRO A 8 -1.37 17.81 -0.73
C PRO A 8 -1.00 17.24 0.64
N PHE A 9 0.29 16.98 0.89
CA PHE A 9 0.79 16.31 2.10
C PHE A 9 0.18 16.82 3.40
N ASN A 10 0.14 18.14 3.60
CA ASN A 10 -0.38 18.73 4.84
C ASN A 10 -1.89 18.49 5.03
N GLU A 11 -2.65 18.45 3.94
CA GLU A 11 -4.09 18.15 4.00
C GLU A 11 -4.32 16.66 4.24
N ASN A 12 -3.53 15.78 3.62
CA ASN A 12 -3.54 14.34 3.92
C ASN A 12 -3.25 14.11 5.42
N VAL A 13 -2.19 14.75 5.96
CA VAL A 13 -1.87 14.70 7.40
C VAL A 13 -3.04 15.14 8.26
N ARG A 14 -3.69 16.27 7.94
CA ARG A 14 -4.83 16.80 8.70
C ARG A 14 -6.00 15.82 8.73
N LEU A 15 -6.43 15.34 7.56
CA LEU A 15 -7.55 14.40 7.42
C LEU A 15 -7.26 13.07 8.11
N THR A 16 -6.05 12.56 7.92
CA THR A 16 -5.62 11.30 8.52
C THR A 16 -5.53 11.39 10.04
N LYS A 17 -4.99 12.48 10.57
CA LYS A 17 -4.92 12.71 12.03
C LYS A 17 -6.32 12.73 12.65
N GLU A 18 -7.26 13.42 12.04
CA GLU A 18 -8.65 13.49 12.50
C GLU A 18 -9.31 12.09 12.50
N ALA A 19 -9.08 11.30 11.44
CA ALA A 19 -9.56 9.92 11.37
C ALA A 19 -8.88 9.00 12.38
N ALA A 20 -7.57 9.17 12.63
CA ALA A 20 -6.81 8.39 13.60
C ALA A 20 -7.30 8.66 15.02
N ASP A 21 -7.48 9.93 15.39
CA ASP A 21 -8.00 10.30 16.70
C ASP A 21 -9.40 9.71 16.96
N TYR A 22 -10.25 9.71 15.93
CA TYR A 22 -11.58 9.10 16.02
C TYR A 22 -11.50 7.58 16.19
N ALA A 23 -10.67 6.89 15.38
CA ALA A 23 -10.50 5.45 15.46
C ALA A 23 -9.96 5.02 16.82
N HIS A 24 -8.91 5.67 17.30
CA HIS A 24 -8.27 5.36 18.58
C HIS A 24 -9.21 5.62 19.78
N ALA A 25 -10.06 6.65 19.72
CA ALA A 25 -11.08 6.90 20.73
C ALA A 25 -12.10 5.74 20.85
N HIS A 26 -12.19 4.90 19.81
CA HIS A 26 -13.07 3.73 19.76
C HIS A 26 -12.29 2.40 19.88
N GLY A 27 -10.98 2.44 20.17
CA GLY A 27 -10.13 1.25 20.31
C GLY A 27 -9.90 0.51 18.98
N VAL A 28 -9.87 1.24 17.86
CA VAL A 28 -9.70 0.67 16.51
C VAL A 28 -8.41 1.20 15.88
N ASP A 29 -7.58 0.29 15.36
CA ASP A 29 -6.39 0.63 14.59
C ASP A 29 -6.76 1.21 13.23
N ILE A 30 -5.90 2.10 12.70
CA ILE A 30 -6.12 2.74 11.41
C ILE A 30 -4.91 2.63 10.49
N GLU A 31 -5.20 2.30 9.23
CA GLU A 31 -4.26 2.34 8.12
C GLU A 31 -4.46 3.62 7.32
N ALA A 32 -3.36 4.24 6.89
CA ALA A 32 -3.40 5.37 5.96
C ALA A 32 -2.46 5.17 4.78
N GLU A 33 -2.55 6.05 3.78
CA GLU A 33 -1.74 6.01 2.56
C GLU A 33 -1.04 7.34 2.31
N ILE A 34 0.25 7.25 1.90
CA ILE A 34 1.03 8.38 1.39
C ILE A 34 1.78 8.03 0.10
N GLY A 35 2.14 9.04 -0.65
CA GLY A 35 2.47 8.87 -2.05
C GLY A 35 1.19 8.56 -2.80
N HIS A 36 1.26 8.38 -4.09
CA HIS A 36 0.07 8.00 -4.84
C HIS A 36 0.38 6.81 -5.74
N VAL A 37 -0.41 5.74 -5.57
CA VAL A 37 -0.33 4.59 -6.47
C VAL A 37 -1.05 4.95 -7.76
N GLY A 38 -0.31 5.13 -8.84
CA GLY A 38 -0.84 5.47 -10.16
C GLY A 38 -1.84 4.43 -10.65
N GLY A 39 -2.67 4.79 -11.61
CA GLY A 39 -3.66 3.89 -12.21
C GLY A 39 -4.72 4.66 -13.00
N LYS A 40 -5.74 3.97 -13.45
CA LYS A 40 -6.90 4.60 -14.08
C LYS A 40 -7.96 4.86 -13.02
N THR A 41 -8.46 6.10 -12.97
CA THR A 41 -9.65 6.40 -12.18
C THR A 41 -10.86 5.67 -12.76
N GLU A 42 -11.68 5.06 -11.91
CA GLU A 42 -12.92 4.38 -12.31
C GLU A 42 -14.06 5.37 -12.62
N SER A 43 -13.75 6.62 -12.95
CA SER A 43 -14.77 7.59 -13.35
C SER A 43 -15.27 7.28 -14.77
N PRO A 44 -16.59 7.13 -14.98
CA PRO A 44 -17.16 6.80 -16.30
C PRO A 44 -16.95 7.87 -17.36
N THR A 45 -16.53 9.08 -16.98
CA THR A 45 -16.48 10.25 -17.85
C THR A 45 -15.08 10.73 -18.21
N GLU A 46 -14.03 10.39 -17.44
CA GLU A 46 -12.66 10.83 -17.72
C GLU A 46 -11.67 9.73 -17.32
N MET A 47 -11.06 9.08 -18.32
CA MET A 47 -9.93 8.17 -18.10
C MET A 47 -8.64 8.99 -17.98
N GLU A 48 -8.43 9.69 -16.89
CA GLU A 48 -7.13 10.29 -16.60
C GLU A 48 -6.16 9.22 -16.07
N GLU A 49 -5.00 9.12 -16.70
CA GLU A 49 -3.87 8.34 -16.21
C GLU A 49 -3.25 9.13 -15.05
N VAL A 50 -3.42 8.66 -13.81
CA VAL A 50 -2.80 9.29 -12.65
C VAL A 50 -1.37 8.80 -12.53
N GLU A 51 -0.43 9.73 -12.47
CA GLU A 51 0.99 9.43 -12.33
C GLU A 51 1.30 8.89 -10.92
N THR A 52 2.18 7.88 -10.85
CA THR A 52 2.64 7.35 -9.56
C THR A 52 3.56 8.35 -8.86
N VAL A 53 3.19 8.75 -7.65
CA VAL A 53 4.04 9.59 -6.79
C VAL A 53 4.70 8.71 -5.73
N TYR A 54 6.02 8.59 -5.81
CA TYR A 54 6.80 7.77 -4.86
C TYR A 54 6.85 8.40 -3.47
N THR A 55 6.65 7.58 -2.45
CA THR A 55 6.86 7.96 -1.05
C THR A 55 8.34 8.22 -0.77
N THR A 56 8.68 9.32 -0.12
CA THR A 56 10.03 9.58 0.38
C THR A 56 10.16 9.15 1.84
N VAL A 57 11.40 8.92 2.30
CA VAL A 57 11.66 8.52 3.71
C VAL A 57 11.22 9.63 4.67
N ASP A 58 11.59 10.87 4.37
CA ASP A 58 11.26 12.03 5.21
C ASP A 58 9.74 12.25 5.33
N GLU A 59 9.01 12.06 4.21
CA GLU A 59 7.54 12.12 4.22
C GLU A 59 6.93 10.99 5.05
N ALA A 60 7.44 9.77 4.94
CA ALA A 60 6.95 8.63 5.71
C ALA A 60 7.11 8.86 7.22
N VAL A 61 8.30 9.28 7.65
CA VAL A 61 8.59 9.60 9.05
C VAL A 61 7.69 10.72 9.55
N ALA A 62 7.68 11.85 8.83
CA ALA A 62 6.89 13.02 9.23
C ALA A 62 5.39 12.73 9.26
N PHE A 63 4.89 11.88 8.38
CA PHE A 63 3.49 11.50 8.34
C PHE A 63 3.10 10.66 9.56
N VAL A 64 3.87 9.62 9.86
CA VAL A 64 3.61 8.75 11.03
C VAL A 64 3.66 9.54 12.32
N GLU A 65 4.69 10.38 12.52
CA GLU A 65 4.83 11.21 13.72
C GLU A 65 3.66 12.18 13.92
N LYS A 66 3.15 12.76 12.82
CA LYS A 66 2.08 13.75 12.89
C LYS A 66 0.69 13.14 13.01
N THR A 67 0.47 11.96 12.44
CA THR A 67 -0.87 11.34 12.37
C THR A 67 -1.10 10.30 13.45
N GLY A 68 -0.06 9.57 13.85
CA GLY A 68 -0.15 8.47 14.81
C GLY A 68 -0.87 7.25 14.25
N VAL A 69 -0.86 7.01 12.93
CA VAL A 69 -1.47 5.82 12.32
C VAL A 69 -0.75 4.54 12.72
N ASP A 70 -1.48 3.42 12.72
CA ASP A 70 -0.98 2.11 13.16
C ASP A 70 -0.33 1.31 12.04
N SER A 71 -0.65 1.62 10.78
CA SER A 71 0.01 1.06 9.59
C SER A 71 -0.01 2.06 8.44
N LEU A 72 1.01 1.98 7.58
CA LEU A 72 1.22 2.94 6.50
C LEU A 72 1.35 2.25 5.14
N ALA A 73 0.45 2.57 4.22
CA ALA A 73 0.58 2.22 2.81
C ALA A 73 1.51 3.22 2.11
N ILE A 74 2.50 2.67 1.40
CA ILE A 74 3.53 3.45 0.72
C ILE A 74 3.55 3.16 -0.77
N SER A 75 3.90 4.16 -1.57
CA SER A 75 4.09 4.03 -3.01
C SER A 75 5.56 3.82 -3.35
N ILE A 76 5.88 2.63 -3.88
CA ILE A 76 7.23 2.24 -4.31
C ILE A 76 7.28 1.81 -5.78
N GLY A 77 6.26 2.12 -6.57
CA GLY A 77 6.19 1.83 -8.02
C GLY A 77 5.12 0.83 -8.44
N THR A 78 4.20 0.46 -7.56
CA THR A 78 2.98 -0.26 -7.95
C THR A 78 1.98 0.67 -8.63
N SER A 79 1.04 0.10 -9.41
CA SER A 79 -0.07 0.84 -10.01
C SER A 79 -1.37 0.06 -9.83
N HIS A 80 -2.48 0.77 -9.71
CA HIS A 80 -3.80 0.14 -9.72
C HIS A 80 -4.16 -0.32 -11.15
N GLY A 81 -4.72 -1.54 -11.26
CA GLY A 81 -5.16 -2.12 -12.51
C GLY A 81 -4.15 -3.06 -13.18
N VAL A 82 -4.39 -3.36 -14.45
CA VAL A 82 -3.55 -4.28 -15.23
C VAL A 82 -2.40 -3.50 -15.89
N TYR A 83 -1.17 -3.94 -15.63
CA TYR A 83 0.01 -3.33 -16.26
C TYR A 83 -0.02 -3.50 -17.79
N LYS A 84 0.18 -2.40 -18.51
CA LYS A 84 0.30 -2.42 -19.97
C LYS A 84 1.53 -3.26 -20.35
N ASN A 85 1.38 -4.16 -21.33
CA ASN A 85 2.46 -4.98 -21.91
C ASN A 85 2.94 -6.20 -21.09
N ASN A 86 2.15 -6.74 -20.18
CA ASN A 86 2.52 -7.95 -19.38
C ASN A 86 3.91 -7.89 -18.74
N LYS A 87 4.43 -6.70 -18.43
CA LYS A 87 5.69 -6.53 -17.70
C LYS A 87 5.37 -6.22 -16.24
N ASN A 88 6.03 -6.94 -15.33
CA ASN A 88 5.99 -6.60 -13.92
C ASN A 88 6.54 -5.19 -13.70
N PRO A 89 5.97 -4.40 -12.78
CA PRO A 89 6.50 -3.09 -12.45
C PRO A 89 7.90 -3.20 -11.85
N GLU A 90 8.72 -2.21 -12.08
CA GLU A 90 10.00 -2.07 -11.41
C GLU A 90 9.78 -1.38 -10.06
N LEU A 91 9.83 -2.16 -8.98
CA LEU A 91 9.65 -1.64 -7.63
C LEU A 91 10.96 -1.09 -7.07
N ASN A 92 10.88 0.04 -6.37
CA ASN A 92 12.02 0.64 -5.70
C ASN A 92 12.27 -0.01 -4.33
N PHE A 93 12.88 -1.18 -4.34
CA PHE A 93 13.18 -1.94 -3.12
C PHE A 93 14.16 -1.23 -2.18
N LYS A 94 15.10 -0.46 -2.72
CA LYS A 94 15.99 0.35 -1.89
C LYS A 94 15.21 1.35 -1.05
N ARG A 95 14.25 2.03 -1.68
CA ARG A 95 13.35 2.96 -0.98
C ARG A 95 12.50 2.26 0.07
N LEU A 96 12.01 1.04 -0.23
CA LEU A 96 11.28 0.23 0.74
C LEU A 96 12.10 -0.04 1.99
N GLN A 97 13.35 -0.50 1.83
CA GLN A 97 14.25 -0.77 2.95
C GLN A 97 14.53 0.48 3.79
N GLU A 98 14.86 1.60 3.12
CA GLU A 98 15.11 2.89 3.78
C GLU A 98 13.89 3.34 4.62
N ILE A 99 12.68 3.20 4.09
CA ILE A 99 11.46 3.53 4.83
C ILE A 99 11.22 2.53 5.98
N ALA A 100 11.37 1.22 5.74
CA ALA A 100 11.16 0.19 6.76
C ALA A 100 12.13 0.34 7.95
N GLU A 101 13.35 0.80 7.71
CA GLU A 101 14.31 1.11 8.77
C GLU A 101 13.95 2.37 9.56
N ALA A 102 13.35 3.36 8.90
CA ALA A 102 13.04 4.65 9.49
C ALA A 102 11.71 4.68 10.25
N VAL A 103 10.72 3.90 9.81
CA VAL A 103 9.35 3.89 10.36
C VAL A 103 9.12 2.60 11.16
N GLN A 104 8.70 2.72 12.41
CA GLN A 104 8.55 1.58 13.35
C GLN A 104 7.12 1.01 13.38
N ILE A 105 6.35 1.18 12.29
CA ILE A 105 5.00 0.63 12.15
C ILE A 105 4.92 -0.28 10.92
N PRO A 106 3.95 -1.21 10.85
CA PRO A 106 3.75 -2.07 9.70
C PRO A 106 3.57 -1.28 8.39
N LEU A 107 4.31 -1.66 7.34
CA LEU A 107 4.17 -1.10 6.01
C LEU A 107 3.23 -1.94 5.15
N VAL A 108 2.46 -1.26 4.30
CA VAL A 108 1.45 -1.87 3.43
C VAL A 108 1.76 -1.59 1.96
N LEU A 109 1.53 -2.57 1.11
CA LEU A 109 1.66 -2.45 -0.34
C LEU A 109 0.28 -2.53 -1.01
N HIS A 110 -0.15 -1.42 -1.63
CA HIS A 110 -1.35 -1.35 -2.46
C HIS A 110 -1.01 -1.57 -3.95
N GLY A 111 -2.03 -1.77 -4.79
CA GLY A 111 -1.85 -1.94 -6.23
C GLY A 111 -1.07 -3.20 -6.61
N SER A 112 -1.13 -4.24 -5.81
CA SER A 112 -0.26 -5.42 -5.93
C SER A 112 -0.71 -6.43 -7.00
N SER A 113 -1.91 -6.28 -7.56
CA SER A 113 -2.39 -7.14 -8.66
C SER A 113 -1.52 -6.98 -9.90
N GLY A 114 -0.97 -8.09 -10.41
CA GLY A 114 -0.07 -8.07 -11.58
C GLY A 114 1.37 -7.63 -11.29
N THR A 115 1.74 -7.46 -10.04
CA THR A 115 3.12 -7.11 -9.62
C THR A 115 4.09 -8.27 -9.81
N GLY A 116 3.59 -9.52 -9.82
CA GLY A 116 4.37 -10.75 -9.93
C GLY A 116 4.83 -11.29 -8.58
N ASP A 117 4.81 -12.62 -8.44
CA ASP A 117 5.08 -13.31 -7.18
C ASP A 117 6.48 -13.00 -6.62
N ASP A 118 7.49 -12.93 -7.48
CA ASP A 118 8.88 -12.66 -7.06
C ASP A 118 9.01 -11.26 -6.44
N ASN A 119 8.36 -10.25 -7.03
CA ASN A 119 8.34 -8.90 -6.49
C ASN A 119 7.60 -8.86 -5.15
N LEU A 120 6.47 -9.55 -5.03
CA LEU A 120 5.70 -9.59 -3.78
C LEU A 120 6.47 -10.30 -2.66
N LYS A 121 7.07 -11.46 -2.95
CA LYS A 121 7.91 -12.17 -2.00
C LYS A 121 9.11 -11.33 -1.56
N ARG A 122 9.73 -10.61 -2.50
CA ARG A 122 10.82 -9.70 -2.18
C ARG A 122 10.36 -8.53 -1.32
N ALA A 123 9.22 -7.91 -1.64
CA ALA A 123 8.65 -6.82 -0.84
C ALA A 123 8.41 -7.23 0.62
N VAL A 124 7.84 -8.44 0.82
CA VAL A 124 7.62 -8.99 2.17
C VAL A 124 8.94 -9.21 2.92
N ARG A 125 9.97 -9.77 2.27
CA ARG A 125 11.29 -9.94 2.90
C ARG A 125 11.96 -8.63 3.25
N GLU A 126 11.69 -7.58 2.48
CA GLU A 126 12.33 -6.27 2.62
C GLU A 126 11.51 -5.24 3.42
N GLY A 127 10.40 -5.65 4.07
CA GLY A 127 9.73 -4.83 5.07
C GLY A 127 8.22 -4.65 4.94
N ILE A 128 7.58 -5.13 3.86
CA ILE A 128 6.12 -5.09 3.76
C ILE A 128 5.48 -6.11 4.69
N SER A 129 4.53 -5.65 5.50
CA SER A 129 3.79 -6.47 6.47
C SER A 129 2.38 -6.83 5.99
N LYS A 130 1.80 -6.07 5.06
CA LYS A 130 0.46 -6.32 4.49
C LYS A 130 0.48 -6.06 3.00
N VAL A 131 -0.17 -6.94 2.24
CA VAL A 131 -0.32 -6.81 0.78
C VAL A 131 -1.80 -6.79 0.43
N ASN A 132 -2.24 -5.77 -0.31
CA ASN A 132 -3.59 -5.69 -0.83
C ASN A 132 -3.60 -6.16 -2.30
N VAL A 133 -4.20 -7.33 -2.52
CA VAL A 133 -4.34 -7.92 -3.85
C VAL A 133 -5.81 -7.89 -4.25
N PHE A 134 -6.11 -7.26 -5.37
CA PHE A 134 -7.44 -7.29 -5.98
C PHE A 134 -7.45 -8.39 -7.05
N THR A 135 -8.02 -9.54 -6.74
CA THR A 135 -8.08 -10.68 -7.66
C THR A 135 -9.53 -11.04 -7.97
N LYS A 136 -9.82 -11.33 -9.23
CA LYS A 136 -11.14 -11.85 -9.64
C LYS A 136 -11.35 -13.30 -9.21
N THR A 137 -10.27 -14.04 -8.91
CA THR A 137 -10.34 -15.42 -8.45
C THR A 137 -9.26 -15.73 -7.42
N ARG A 138 -9.58 -16.64 -6.49
CA ARG A 138 -8.64 -17.13 -5.46
C ARG A 138 -7.39 -17.82 -6.04
N ARG A 139 -7.40 -18.17 -7.33
CA ARG A 139 -6.27 -18.82 -8.03
C ARG A 139 -5.13 -17.87 -8.34
N ASP A 140 -5.40 -16.56 -8.36
CA ASP A 140 -4.42 -15.53 -8.73
C ASP A 140 -3.71 -14.93 -7.49
N ALA A 141 -4.03 -15.42 -6.28
CA ALA A 141 -3.34 -15.00 -5.07
C ALA A 141 -1.96 -15.70 -4.99
N PRO A 142 -0.89 -14.96 -4.64
CA PRO A 142 0.44 -15.54 -4.48
C PRO A 142 0.43 -16.66 -3.44
N ASP A 143 1.19 -17.74 -3.71
CA ASP A 143 1.40 -18.81 -2.75
C ASP A 143 2.56 -18.49 -1.80
N PHE A 144 2.23 -18.14 -0.58
CA PHE A 144 3.17 -17.93 0.52
C PHE A 144 3.21 -19.11 1.51
N SER A 145 2.71 -20.28 1.10
CA SER A 145 2.64 -21.46 1.97
C SER A 145 4.02 -22.04 2.34
N HIS A 146 5.06 -21.70 1.57
CA HIS A 146 6.40 -22.23 1.72
C HIS A 146 7.44 -21.10 1.79
N GLY A 147 8.32 -21.14 2.79
CA GLY A 147 9.47 -20.25 2.87
C GLY A 147 9.59 -19.42 4.15
N GLU A 148 10.53 -18.47 4.10
CA GLU A 148 10.87 -17.58 5.23
C GLU A 148 9.75 -16.58 5.58
N GLU A 149 8.82 -16.34 4.66
CA GLU A 149 7.69 -15.43 4.83
C GLU A 149 6.78 -15.82 6.00
N ARG A 150 6.74 -17.11 6.39
CA ARG A 150 6.03 -17.57 7.60
C ARG A 150 6.58 -17.01 8.91
N ARG A 151 7.76 -16.42 8.87
CA ARG A 151 8.43 -15.88 10.06
C ARG A 151 8.00 -14.45 10.40
N ASN A 152 7.30 -13.78 9.48
CA ASN A 152 6.75 -12.46 9.76
C ASN A 152 5.39 -12.60 10.45
N PRO A 153 5.30 -12.39 11.78
CA PRO A 153 4.04 -12.53 12.53
C PRO A 153 3.00 -11.46 12.17
N PHE A 154 3.41 -10.44 11.43
CA PHE A 154 2.57 -9.32 11.02
C PHE A 154 2.16 -9.37 9.55
N LEU A 155 2.42 -10.49 8.83
CA LEU A 155 2.05 -10.61 7.44
C LEU A 155 0.54 -10.86 7.29
N PHE A 156 -0.16 -9.89 6.73
CA PHE A 156 -1.58 -9.97 6.42
C PHE A 156 -1.83 -9.85 4.92
N PHE A 157 -2.76 -10.67 4.41
CA PHE A 157 -3.28 -10.55 3.05
C PHE A 157 -4.69 -10.00 3.07
N SER A 158 -4.91 -8.90 2.36
CA SER A 158 -6.26 -8.40 2.08
C SER A 158 -6.59 -8.70 0.62
N VAL A 159 -7.56 -9.57 0.39
CA VAL A 159 -8.08 -9.89 -0.94
C VAL A 159 -9.45 -9.24 -1.07
N LYS A 160 -9.60 -8.29 -1.99
CA LYS A 160 -10.92 -7.76 -2.39
C LYS A 160 -11.50 -8.63 -3.49
N TYR A 161 -12.69 -9.14 -3.27
CA TYR A 161 -13.48 -9.80 -4.31
C TYR A 161 -14.38 -8.76 -4.99
N ASP A 162 -14.33 -8.71 -6.31
CA ASP A 162 -15.36 -8.03 -7.09
C ASP A 162 -16.60 -8.94 -7.11
N ILE A 163 -17.62 -8.55 -6.33
CA ILE A 163 -18.94 -9.20 -6.37
C ILE A 163 -19.76 -8.35 -7.35
N SER A 164 -19.46 -8.47 -8.64
CA SER A 164 -20.37 -7.97 -9.68
C SER A 164 -21.56 -8.92 -9.76
N TYR A 165 -22.72 -8.44 -9.33
CA TYR A 165 -24.03 -9.04 -9.60
C TYR A 165 -24.44 -8.80 -11.04
#